data_844a1065c835f3ab40049e3ce72ff96d
#
_entry.id   844a1065c835f3ab40049e3ce72ff96d
#
_cell.length_a   1.000
_cell.length_b   1.000
_cell.length_c   1.000
_cell.angle_alpha   90.00
_cell.angle_beta   90.00
_cell.angle_gamma   90.00
#
_symmetry.space_group_name_H-M   'P 1'
#
loop_
_entity.id
_entity.type
_entity.pdbx_description
1 polymer ?
#
loop_
_entity_poly.entity_id
_entity_poly.type
_entity_poly.pdbx_seq_one_letter_code
_entity_poly.pdbx_strand_id
1 'polypeptide(L)'
;KEATIAQWVAKNSEGDNIGKASSVQAISNTDSSKINILKVTTYTVKKVTYVGTDYINAGGARKDDDYNYPSDIKKDDYAVISSKGNYADDKGLITKAETVEGKVTGTKGNDQVMIDGKWYTADYKAGTTNVIEDWPSSNATVKLVLVNGFVEFVDTVTAGTADMVMVIETGSSNGLGNSKVADLMFSDGSRKTVELDSDSEYGYNNTPVTFGSPKLATYEVSKGKYTLKKVSGTAR
;
A
#
# COMPACT_ATOMS: atom_id res chain seq x y z
N LYS A 1 -37.23 11.62 11.61
CA LYS A 1 -35.93 11.45 12.29
C LYS A 1 -34.87 11.72 11.25
N GLU A 2 -34.14 12.80 11.37
CA GLU A 2 -32.98 13.12 10.55
C GLU A 2 -31.88 12.13 10.90
N ALA A 3 -31.72 11.08 10.09
CA ALA A 3 -30.47 10.34 10.10
C ALA A 3 -29.43 11.23 9.40
N THR A 4 -28.29 11.47 10.01
CA THR A 4 -27.18 12.13 9.32
C THR A 4 -26.81 11.29 8.10
N ILE A 5 -26.36 11.93 7.02
CA ILE A 5 -25.87 11.23 5.81
C ILE A 5 -24.86 10.14 6.20
N ALA A 6 -23.99 10.42 7.20
CA ALA A 6 -23.06 9.44 7.74
C ALA A 6 -23.71 8.20 8.35
N GLN A 7 -24.84 8.35 9.06
CA GLN A 7 -25.56 7.21 9.61
C GLN A 7 -26.30 6.40 8.54
N TRP A 8 -26.67 7.05 7.44
CA TRP A 8 -27.34 6.41 6.32
C TRP A 8 -26.33 5.70 5.41
N VAL A 9 -25.16 6.30 5.21
CA VAL A 9 -24.03 5.68 4.49
C VAL A 9 -23.52 4.45 5.21
N ALA A 10 -23.63 4.41 6.54
CA ALA A 10 -23.26 3.23 7.32
C ALA A 10 -24.19 2.02 7.13
N LYS A 11 -25.43 2.22 6.66
CA LYS A 11 -26.39 1.13 6.43
C LYS A 11 -27.24 1.44 5.21
N ASN A 12 -27.25 0.54 4.22
CA ASN A 12 -28.25 0.59 3.16
C ASN A 12 -29.64 0.20 3.74
N SER A 13 -30.69 0.25 2.91
CA SER A 13 -32.04 -0.10 3.30
C SER A 13 -32.21 -1.55 3.82
N GLU A 14 -31.23 -2.41 3.57
CA GLU A 14 -31.18 -3.82 3.97
C GLU A 14 -30.29 -4.06 5.20
N GLY A 15 -29.65 -3.00 5.71
CA GLY A 15 -28.78 -3.07 6.89
C GLY A 15 -27.31 -3.35 6.61
N ASP A 16 -26.92 -3.48 5.32
CA ASP A 16 -25.52 -3.67 4.94
C ASP A 16 -24.76 -2.35 4.95
N ASN A 17 -23.50 -2.34 5.36
CA ASN A 17 -22.64 -1.16 5.23
C ASN A 17 -22.20 -1.02 3.77
N ILE A 18 -22.23 0.17 3.27
CA ILE A 18 -21.77 0.49 1.92
C ILE A 18 -20.28 0.88 1.85
N GLY A 19 -19.58 0.82 2.99
CA GLY A 19 -18.20 1.24 3.12
C GLY A 19 -18.04 2.74 3.33
N LYS A 20 -17.08 3.15 4.13
CA LYS A 20 -16.76 4.56 4.40
C LYS A 20 -16.17 5.27 3.18
N ALA A 21 -15.51 4.53 2.30
CA ALA A 21 -14.94 5.05 1.06
C ALA A 21 -15.99 5.34 -0.02
N SER A 22 -17.22 4.86 0.12
CA SER A 22 -18.31 5.11 -0.81
C SER A 22 -18.66 6.61 -0.88
N SER A 23 -19.00 7.11 -2.06
CA SER A 23 -19.54 8.45 -2.21
C SER A 23 -21.06 8.44 -2.20
N VAL A 24 -21.64 9.46 -1.58
CA VAL A 24 -23.09 9.61 -1.48
C VAL A 24 -23.48 10.98 -1.98
N GLN A 25 -24.35 11.01 -2.97
CA GLN A 25 -24.91 12.25 -3.54
C GLN A 25 -26.41 12.31 -3.23
N ALA A 26 -26.81 13.33 -2.50
CA ALA A 26 -28.21 13.63 -2.25
C ALA A 26 -28.73 14.58 -3.34
N ILE A 27 -29.81 14.21 -4.01
CA ILE A 27 -30.43 14.99 -5.06
C ILE A 27 -31.84 15.38 -4.58
N SER A 28 -32.10 16.67 -4.54
CA SER A 28 -33.39 17.28 -4.25
C SER A 28 -33.99 17.83 -5.54
N ASN A 29 -35.31 17.83 -5.66
CA ASN A 29 -35.99 18.60 -6.68
C ASN A 29 -36.12 20.09 -6.24
N THR A 30 -37.13 20.80 -6.68
CA THR A 30 -37.36 22.23 -6.39
C THR A 30 -37.59 22.54 -4.91
N ASP A 31 -37.89 21.52 -4.07
CA ASP A 31 -38.02 21.67 -2.61
C ASP A 31 -36.76 21.16 -1.92
N SER A 32 -35.86 22.09 -1.57
CA SER A 32 -34.59 21.78 -0.92
C SER A 32 -34.71 21.17 0.48
N SER A 33 -35.91 21.13 1.06
CA SER A 33 -36.18 20.51 2.35
C SER A 33 -36.26 18.98 2.31
N LYS A 34 -36.32 18.39 1.13
CA LYS A 34 -36.52 16.95 0.93
C LYS A 34 -35.49 16.35 -0.05
N ILE A 35 -34.88 15.26 0.34
CA ILE A 35 -34.05 14.44 -0.56
C ILE A 35 -34.98 13.48 -1.30
N ASN A 36 -34.98 13.56 -2.63
CA ASN A 36 -35.80 12.71 -3.48
C ASN A 36 -35.05 11.48 -3.96
N ILE A 37 -33.73 11.65 -4.23
CA ILE A 37 -32.89 10.59 -4.72
C ILE A 37 -31.58 10.59 -3.90
N LEU A 38 -31.18 9.43 -3.45
CA LEU A 38 -29.86 9.20 -2.86
C LEU A 38 -29.05 8.31 -3.82
N LYS A 39 -28.04 8.89 -4.46
CA LYS A 39 -27.10 8.15 -5.30
C LYS A 39 -25.92 7.71 -4.47
N VAL A 40 -25.75 6.40 -4.29
CA VAL A 40 -24.62 5.78 -3.63
C VAL A 40 -23.69 5.22 -4.71
N THR A 41 -22.43 5.58 -4.68
CA THR A 41 -21.40 5.02 -5.56
C THR A 41 -20.40 4.27 -4.70
N THR A 42 -20.33 2.97 -4.93
CA THR A 42 -19.30 2.10 -4.35
C THR A 42 -18.14 1.93 -5.31
N TYR A 43 -16.96 1.65 -4.77
CA TYR A 43 -15.74 1.51 -5.55
C TYR A 43 -15.13 0.13 -5.36
N THR A 44 -14.42 -0.31 -6.39
CA THR A 44 -13.57 -1.50 -6.33
C THR A 44 -12.15 -1.09 -6.69
N VAL A 45 -11.18 -1.47 -5.88
CA VAL A 45 -9.77 -1.23 -6.16
C VAL A 45 -9.15 -2.46 -6.80
N LYS A 46 -8.45 -2.28 -7.91
CA LYS A 46 -7.71 -3.34 -8.61
C LYS A 46 -6.37 -2.81 -9.11
N LYS A 47 -5.32 -3.63 -8.99
CA LYS A 47 -4.02 -3.33 -9.58
C LYS A 47 -4.11 -3.43 -11.09
N VAL A 48 -3.55 -2.46 -11.80
CA VAL A 48 -3.46 -2.46 -13.26
C VAL A 48 -2.33 -3.38 -13.67
N THR A 49 -2.64 -4.45 -14.38
CA THR A 49 -1.67 -5.44 -14.82
C THR A 49 -1.22 -5.23 -16.27
N TYR A 50 -2.02 -4.50 -17.05
CA TYR A 50 -1.73 -4.20 -18.45
C TYR A 50 -2.46 -2.91 -18.88
N VAL A 51 -1.82 -2.13 -19.78
CA VAL A 51 -2.40 -0.97 -20.45
C VAL A 51 -2.18 -1.15 -21.95
N GLY A 52 -3.27 -1.23 -22.70
CA GLY A 52 -3.30 -1.32 -24.16
C GLY A 52 -3.88 -0.07 -24.78
N THR A 53 -4.13 -0.12 -26.08
CA THR A 53 -4.72 1.00 -26.86
C THR A 53 -6.19 1.20 -26.48
N ASP A 54 -6.95 0.10 -26.39
CA ASP A 54 -8.42 0.14 -26.29
C ASP A 54 -8.94 -0.38 -24.96
N TYR A 55 -8.04 -0.81 -24.06
CA TYR A 55 -8.42 -1.30 -22.74
C TYR A 55 -7.26 -1.30 -21.76
N ILE A 56 -7.62 -1.32 -20.47
CA ILE A 56 -6.71 -1.66 -19.37
C ILE A 56 -7.16 -2.96 -18.73
N ASN A 57 -6.23 -3.73 -18.18
CA ASN A 57 -6.56 -4.89 -17.35
C ASN A 57 -6.41 -4.52 -15.87
N ALA A 58 -7.55 -4.41 -15.19
CA ALA A 58 -7.66 -4.10 -13.76
C ALA A 58 -8.73 -5.01 -13.13
N GLY A 59 -8.32 -6.25 -12.79
CA GLY A 59 -9.24 -7.29 -12.36
C GLY A 59 -10.22 -7.73 -13.45
N GLY A 60 -9.74 -7.75 -14.71
CA GLY A 60 -10.46 -8.01 -15.95
C GLY A 60 -10.28 -6.87 -16.93
N ALA A 61 -10.58 -7.13 -18.22
CA ALA A 61 -10.47 -6.12 -19.26
C ALA A 61 -11.51 -5.01 -19.05
N ARG A 62 -11.05 -3.76 -19.01
CA ARG A 62 -11.86 -2.55 -18.90
C ARG A 62 -11.68 -1.78 -20.20
N LYS A 63 -12.63 -1.96 -21.13
CA LYS A 63 -12.58 -1.35 -22.47
C LYS A 63 -12.93 0.14 -22.39
N ASP A 64 -12.36 0.93 -23.26
CA ASP A 64 -12.63 2.36 -23.39
C ASP A 64 -14.07 2.66 -23.88
N ASP A 65 -14.72 1.70 -24.56
CA ASP A 65 -16.15 1.77 -24.87
C ASP A 65 -17.03 1.72 -23.60
N ASP A 66 -16.56 1.03 -22.57
CA ASP A 66 -17.30 0.75 -21.34
C ASP A 66 -16.88 1.63 -20.16
N TYR A 67 -15.67 2.19 -20.19
CA TYR A 67 -15.09 2.93 -19.07
C TYR A 67 -14.34 4.16 -19.55
N ASN A 68 -14.46 5.24 -18.78
CA ASN A 68 -13.57 6.38 -18.87
C ASN A 68 -12.43 6.20 -17.88
N TYR A 69 -11.18 6.30 -18.33
CA TYR A 69 -10.00 6.24 -17.47
C TYR A 69 -8.95 7.27 -17.87
N PRO A 70 -8.07 7.70 -16.91
CA PRO A 70 -7.07 8.72 -17.20
C PRO A 70 -6.02 8.20 -18.17
N SER A 71 -5.59 9.06 -19.09
CA SER A 71 -4.60 8.71 -20.13
C SER A 71 -3.20 8.41 -19.56
N ASP A 72 -2.93 8.85 -18.33
CA ASP A 72 -1.65 8.64 -17.63
C ASP A 72 -1.64 7.40 -16.73
N ILE A 73 -2.70 6.58 -16.76
CA ILE A 73 -2.74 5.31 -16.02
C ILE A 73 -1.71 4.34 -16.60
N LYS A 74 -0.97 3.65 -15.73
CA LYS A 74 0.12 2.75 -16.11
C LYS A 74 -0.07 1.37 -15.48
N LYS A 75 0.67 0.41 -16.01
CA LYS A 75 0.88 -0.86 -15.31
C LYS A 75 1.45 -0.61 -13.91
N ASP A 76 0.98 -1.39 -12.95
CA ASP A 76 1.28 -1.32 -11.51
C ASP A 76 0.63 -0.15 -10.75
N ASP A 77 -0.10 0.77 -11.41
CA ASP A 77 -1.02 1.68 -10.74
C ASP A 77 -2.21 0.90 -10.12
N TYR A 78 -2.90 1.54 -9.19
CA TYR A 78 -4.17 1.02 -8.64
C TYR A 78 -5.33 1.80 -9.21
N ALA A 79 -6.23 1.07 -9.86
CA ALA A 79 -7.46 1.60 -10.42
C ALA A 79 -8.58 1.57 -9.39
N VAL A 80 -9.20 2.72 -9.14
CA VAL A 80 -10.47 2.85 -8.41
C VAL A 80 -11.58 2.80 -9.43
N ILE A 81 -12.38 1.76 -9.42
CA ILE A 81 -13.38 1.45 -10.43
C ILE A 81 -14.77 1.66 -9.84
N SER A 82 -15.53 2.58 -10.38
CA SER A 82 -16.97 2.67 -10.15
C SER A 82 -17.72 1.77 -11.14
N SER A 83 -18.86 1.26 -10.70
CA SER A 83 -19.74 0.48 -11.59
C SER A 83 -20.27 1.36 -12.74
N LYS A 84 -20.56 0.73 -13.88
CA LYS A 84 -21.34 1.34 -14.95
C LYS A 84 -22.73 1.72 -14.42
N GLY A 85 -23.32 2.76 -15.00
CA GLY A 85 -24.72 3.06 -14.77
C GLY A 85 -25.66 2.03 -15.41
N ASN A 86 -26.94 2.21 -15.17
CA ASN A 86 -27.97 1.27 -15.63
C ASN A 86 -28.39 1.49 -17.11
N TYR A 87 -27.93 2.56 -17.73
CA TYR A 87 -28.27 2.87 -19.13
C TYR A 87 -27.15 2.42 -20.07
N ALA A 88 -27.50 2.07 -21.31
CA ALA A 88 -26.57 1.50 -22.27
C ALA A 88 -25.35 2.41 -22.57
N ASP A 89 -25.55 3.72 -22.51
CA ASP A 89 -24.51 4.72 -22.78
C ASP A 89 -23.72 5.16 -21.54
N ASP A 90 -24.09 4.65 -20.36
CA ASP A 90 -23.41 4.97 -19.09
C ASP A 90 -22.08 4.24 -19.02
N LYS A 91 -20.99 4.98 -19.15
CA LYS A 91 -19.66 4.43 -18.89
C LYS A 91 -19.32 4.40 -17.40
N GLY A 92 -18.62 3.37 -16.97
CA GLY A 92 -17.99 3.36 -15.68
C GLY A 92 -16.84 4.36 -15.62
N LEU A 93 -16.49 4.81 -14.43
CA LEU A 93 -15.35 5.70 -14.23
C LEU A 93 -14.23 4.93 -13.52
N ILE A 94 -13.03 5.04 -14.05
CA ILE A 94 -11.81 4.58 -13.44
C ILE A 94 -10.94 5.78 -13.14
N THR A 95 -10.46 5.87 -11.89
CA THR A 95 -9.48 6.88 -11.49
C THR A 95 -8.26 6.18 -10.89
N LYS A 96 -7.15 6.89 -10.79
CA LYS A 96 -5.98 6.40 -10.05
C LYS A 96 -6.22 6.54 -8.56
N ALA A 97 -5.94 5.49 -7.80
CA ALA A 97 -5.96 5.56 -6.35
C ALA A 97 -4.80 6.42 -5.83
N GLU A 98 -5.05 7.12 -4.74
CA GLU A 98 -3.98 7.69 -3.93
C GLU A 98 -3.23 6.53 -3.24
N THR A 99 -1.91 6.60 -3.18
CA THR A 99 -1.09 5.62 -2.49
C THR A 99 -0.19 6.29 -1.46
N VAL A 100 0.00 5.62 -0.33
CA VAL A 100 0.94 6.03 0.71
C VAL A 100 1.85 4.86 1.01
N GLU A 101 3.15 5.08 0.86
CA GLU A 101 4.16 4.07 1.10
C GLU A 101 5.02 4.49 2.28
N GLY A 102 5.29 3.55 3.20
CA GLY A 102 6.12 3.82 4.34
C GLY A 102 6.11 2.71 5.38
N LYS A 103 6.91 2.92 6.41
CA LYS A 103 7.00 2.01 7.56
C LYS A 103 5.88 2.31 8.56
N VAL A 104 5.18 1.27 8.98
CA VAL A 104 4.16 1.37 10.03
C VAL A 104 4.84 1.62 11.37
N THR A 105 4.63 2.80 11.94
CA THR A 105 5.20 3.23 13.22
C THR A 105 4.25 3.09 14.39
N GLY A 106 2.98 2.82 14.12
CA GLY A 106 1.97 2.59 15.16
C GLY A 106 0.73 1.88 14.59
N THR A 107 0.04 1.15 15.46
CA THR A 107 -1.24 0.51 15.16
C THR A 107 -2.24 0.85 16.26
N LYS A 108 -3.51 0.98 15.93
CA LYS A 108 -4.60 1.22 16.88
C LYS A 108 -5.81 0.38 16.49
N GLY A 109 -6.20 -0.51 17.40
CA GLY A 109 -7.20 -1.53 17.06
C GLY A 109 -6.73 -2.39 15.88
N ASN A 110 -7.69 -2.90 15.12
CA ASN A 110 -7.43 -3.71 13.91
C ASN A 110 -7.71 -2.92 12.61
N ASP A 111 -7.86 -1.59 12.70
CA ASP A 111 -8.36 -0.76 11.62
C ASP A 111 -7.58 0.52 11.37
N GLN A 112 -6.58 0.83 12.20
CA GLN A 112 -5.77 2.04 12.01
C GLN A 112 -4.28 1.73 12.06
N VAL A 113 -3.54 2.36 11.14
CA VAL A 113 -2.07 2.33 11.11
C VAL A 113 -1.53 3.75 10.99
N MET A 114 -0.34 3.96 11.54
CA MET A 114 0.37 5.22 11.43
C MET A 114 1.59 5.06 10.54
N ILE A 115 1.69 5.94 9.54
CA ILE A 115 2.87 6.09 8.67
C ILE A 115 3.24 7.57 8.70
N ASP A 116 4.51 7.87 8.92
CA ASP A 116 5.05 9.25 8.96
C ASP A 116 4.25 10.20 9.86
N GLY A 117 3.79 9.69 11.03
CA GLY A 117 3.04 10.47 12.01
C GLY A 117 1.56 10.71 11.66
N LYS A 118 1.08 10.22 10.52
CA LYS A 118 -0.32 10.32 10.10
C LYS A 118 -1.05 9.00 10.25
N TRP A 119 -2.27 9.04 10.83
CA TRP A 119 -3.14 7.88 10.96
C TRP A 119 -3.96 7.65 9.70
N TYR A 120 -4.02 6.40 9.27
CA TYR A 120 -4.83 5.90 8.16
C TYR A 120 -5.78 4.84 8.68
N THR A 121 -7.04 4.93 8.27
CA THR A 121 -8.11 4.06 8.74
C THR A 121 -8.57 3.15 7.60
N ALA A 122 -8.77 1.87 7.90
CA ALA A 122 -9.35 0.91 6.96
C ALA A 122 -10.78 1.31 6.57
N ASP A 123 -11.17 1.02 5.33
CA ASP A 123 -12.58 1.05 4.97
C ASP A 123 -13.28 -0.17 5.58
N TYR A 124 -14.43 0.08 6.17
CA TYR A 124 -15.28 -0.99 6.71
C TYR A 124 -16.39 -1.31 5.75
N LYS A 125 -16.45 -2.58 5.36
CA LYS A 125 -17.71 -3.15 4.86
C LYS A 125 -18.45 -3.78 6.04
N ALA A 126 -19.74 -3.57 6.14
CA ALA A 126 -20.54 -4.01 7.28
C ALA A 126 -20.47 -5.50 7.53
N GLY A 127 -20.60 -5.82 8.78
CA GLY A 127 -20.67 -7.20 9.25
C GLY A 127 -19.36 -7.95 9.28
N THR A 128 -18.24 -7.32 8.87
CA THR A 128 -16.91 -7.91 8.94
C THR A 128 -16.04 -7.12 9.90
N THR A 129 -15.37 -7.80 10.82
CA THR A 129 -14.45 -7.20 11.79
C THR A 129 -13.12 -6.79 11.16
N ASN A 130 -12.82 -7.23 9.93
CA ASN A 130 -11.66 -6.83 9.15
C ASN A 130 -11.92 -7.01 7.67
N VAL A 131 -11.73 -5.96 6.91
CA VAL A 131 -11.96 -5.96 5.46
C VAL A 131 -10.68 -6.23 4.68
N ILE A 132 -9.55 -6.03 5.31
CA ILE A 132 -8.23 -6.19 4.70
C ILE A 132 -7.58 -7.40 5.35
N GLU A 133 -7.49 -8.51 4.60
CA GLU A 133 -6.97 -9.79 5.08
C GLU A 133 -5.54 -9.67 5.61
N ASP A 134 -4.72 -8.81 4.99
CA ASP A 134 -3.32 -8.60 5.34
C ASP A 134 -3.09 -7.25 6.02
N TRP A 135 -3.91 -6.90 7.04
CA TRP A 135 -3.73 -5.66 7.78
C TRP A 135 -2.33 -5.59 8.41
N PRO A 136 -1.55 -4.52 8.16
CA PRO A 136 -0.15 -4.52 8.48
C PRO A 136 0.12 -4.44 9.98
N SER A 137 1.11 -5.18 10.42
CA SER A 137 1.65 -5.10 11.77
C SER A 137 2.61 -3.92 11.93
N SER A 138 2.91 -3.55 13.18
CA SER A 138 3.95 -2.58 13.49
C SER A 138 5.30 -2.98 12.88
N ASN A 139 6.02 -2.00 12.37
CA ASN A 139 7.30 -2.13 11.67
C ASN A 139 7.26 -2.72 10.24
N ALA A 140 6.12 -3.13 9.73
CA ALA A 140 5.99 -3.51 8.32
C ALA A 140 6.17 -2.30 7.40
N THR A 141 6.86 -2.46 6.28
CA THR A 141 6.87 -1.47 5.20
C THR A 141 5.80 -1.85 4.20
N VAL A 142 4.86 -0.95 3.97
CA VAL A 142 3.67 -1.22 3.18
C VAL A 142 3.33 -0.07 2.23
N LYS A 143 2.55 -0.39 1.23
CA LYS A 143 1.87 0.58 0.37
C LYS A 143 0.37 0.50 0.64
N LEU A 144 -0.16 1.55 1.25
CA LEU A 144 -1.59 1.72 1.44
C LEU A 144 -2.20 2.29 0.15
N VAL A 145 -3.31 1.73 -0.28
CA VAL A 145 -4.09 2.22 -1.42
C VAL A 145 -5.38 2.81 -0.87
N LEU A 146 -5.60 4.09 -1.16
CA LEU A 146 -6.64 4.89 -0.53
C LEU A 146 -7.76 5.22 -1.52
N VAL A 147 -8.99 5.16 -1.03
CA VAL A 147 -10.18 5.70 -1.71
C VAL A 147 -10.88 6.63 -0.75
N ASN A 148 -11.08 7.88 -1.16
CA ASN A 148 -11.70 8.92 -0.32
C ASN A 148 -11.08 9.03 1.08
N GLY A 149 -9.76 8.80 1.19
CA GLY A 149 -9.02 8.89 2.45
C GLY A 149 -9.06 7.64 3.33
N PHE A 150 -9.76 6.58 2.93
CA PHE A 150 -9.79 5.29 3.63
C PHE A 150 -8.94 4.24 2.91
N VAL A 151 -8.31 3.36 3.67
CA VAL A 151 -7.50 2.28 3.12
C VAL A 151 -8.42 1.17 2.61
N GLU A 152 -8.35 0.91 1.31
CA GLU A 152 -9.10 -0.14 0.62
C GLU A 152 -8.26 -1.40 0.37
N PHE A 153 -6.95 -1.20 0.25
CA PHE A 153 -6.04 -2.28 -0.07
C PHE A 153 -4.65 -1.99 0.53
N VAL A 154 -4.00 -3.04 1.01
CA VAL A 154 -2.61 -3.00 1.47
C VAL A 154 -1.78 -3.88 0.56
N ASP A 155 -0.78 -3.29 -0.08
CA ASP A 155 0.23 -4.05 -0.83
C ASP A 155 1.49 -4.14 0.03
N THR A 156 2.09 -5.30 0.05
CA THR A 156 3.42 -5.45 0.62
C THR A 156 4.41 -4.78 -0.33
N VAL A 157 5.09 -3.77 0.15
CA VAL A 157 6.26 -3.26 -0.56
C VAL A 157 7.31 -4.36 -0.43
N THR A 158 7.47 -5.15 -1.48
CA THR A 158 8.71 -5.89 -1.64
C THR A 158 9.79 -4.83 -1.66
N ALA A 159 10.72 -4.88 -0.70
CA ALA A 159 11.83 -3.94 -0.64
C ALA A 159 12.33 -3.70 -2.07
N GLY A 160 12.12 -2.49 -2.57
CA GLY A 160 12.53 -2.16 -3.92
C GLY A 160 14.04 -2.34 -4.01
N THR A 161 14.58 -2.41 -5.20
CA THR A 161 16.06 -2.46 -5.40
C THR A 161 16.77 -1.30 -4.70
N ALA A 162 16.04 -0.23 -4.33
CA ALA A 162 16.55 0.90 -3.53
C ALA A 162 16.98 0.50 -2.10
N ASP A 163 16.29 -0.49 -1.50
CA ASP A 163 16.62 -0.99 -0.16
C ASP A 163 17.49 -2.27 -0.21
N MET A 164 17.96 -2.63 -1.40
CA MET A 164 18.86 -3.76 -1.60
C MET A 164 20.30 -3.29 -1.65
N VAL A 165 21.16 -4.11 -1.07
CA VAL A 165 22.59 -3.85 -1.01
C VAL A 165 23.35 -5.17 -1.19
N MET A 166 24.49 -5.09 -1.85
CA MET A 166 25.43 -6.20 -1.90
C MET A 166 26.39 -6.09 -0.73
N VAL A 167 26.36 -7.06 0.16
CA VAL A 167 27.32 -7.19 1.25
C VAL A 167 28.59 -7.83 0.68
N ILE A 168 29.66 -7.04 0.60
CA ILE A 168 30.95 -7.48 0.04
C ILE A 168 31.70 -8.32 1.04
N GLU A 169 31.79 -7.81 2.26
CA GLU A 169 32.40 -8.52 3.39
C GLU A 169 31.88 -7.96 4.73
N THR A 170 32.04 -8.73 5.77
CA THR A 170 31.73 -8.33 7.14
C THR A 170 32.94 -8.53 8.04
N GLY A 171 33.11 -7.67 9.03
CA GLY A 171 34.24 -7.71 9.95
C GLY A 171 33.94 -7.10 11.30
N SER A 172 34.98 -6.83 12.05
CA SER A 172 34.91 -6.08 13.32
C SER A 172 35.81 -4.85 13.21
N SER A 173 35.32 -3.71 13.69
CA SER A 173 36.15 -2.51 13.79
C SER A 173 37.17 -2.68 14.90
N ASN A 174 38.41 -2.30 14.63
CA ASN A 174 39.46 -2.25 15.64
C ASN A 174 39.33 -0.95 16.44
N GLY A 175 38.56 -0.96 17.53
CA GLY A 175 38.36 0.21 18.39
C GLY A 175 37.74 -0.16 19.75
N LEU A 176 37.61 0.82 20.62
CA LEU A 176 36.88 0.68 21.88
C LEU A 176 35.41 0.34 21.57
N GLY A 177 35.03 -0.95 21.68
CA GLY A 177 33.66 -1.39 21.52
C GLY A 177 33.42 -2.56 20.56
N ASN A 178 34.41 -3.03 19.80
CA ASN A 178 34.29 -4.19 18.88
C ASN A 178 33.00 -4.20 18.06
N SER A 179 32.62 -3.06 17.48
CA SER A 179 31.44 -3.00 16.63
C SER A 179 31.60 -3.89 15.40
N LYS A 180 30.53 -4.59 15.03
CA LYS A 180 30.50 -5.29 13.74
C LYS A 180 30.29 -4.29 12.62
N VAL A 181 31.00 -4.48 11.52
CA VAL A 181 30.94 -3.62 10.34
C VAL A 181 30.72 -4.46 9.08
N ALA A 182 30.13 -3.85 8.08
CA ALA A 182 30.01 -4.42 6.75
C ALA A 182 30.48 -3.42 5.70
N ASP A 183 31.09 -3.94 4.66
CA ASP A 183 31.37 -3.20 3.43
C ASP A 183 30.25 -3.49 2.44
N LEU A 184 29.51 -2.45 2.09
CA LEU A 184 28.29 -2.51 1.30
C LEU A 184 28.47 -1.81 -0.05
N MET A 185 27.95 -2.41 -1.10
CA MET A 185 27.78 -1.80 -2.41
C MET A 185 26.30 -1.57 -2.69
N PHE A 186 25.90 -0.33 -2.88
CA PHE A 186 24.51 0.09 -3.11
C PHE A 186 24.14 -0.01 -4.60
N SER A 187 22.84 0.07 -4.88
CA SER A 187 22.30 -0.05 -6.25
C SER A 187 22.77 1.06 -7.21
N ASP A 188 23.18 2.21 -6.67
CA ASP A 188 23.78 3.32 -7.42
C ASP A 188 25.27 3.14 -7.72
N GLY A 189 25.86 2.00 -7.31
CA GLY A 189 27.27 1.68 -7.43
C GLY A 189 28.17 2.29 -6.35
N SER A 190 27.63 3.08 -5.43
CA SER A 190 28.37 3.59 -4.29
C SER A 190 28.79 2.49 -3.33
N ARG A 191 29.93 2.66 -2.66
CA ARG A 191 30.47 1.71 -1.68
C ARG A 191 30.71 2.40 -0.35
N LYS A 192 30.30 1.75 0.74
CA LYS A 192 30.41 2.32 2.09
C LYS A 192 30.63 1.22 3.13
N THR A 193 31.58 1.46 4.03
CA THR A 193 31.70 0.66 5.25
C THR A 193 30.77 1.25 6.31
N VAL A 194 29.92 0.40 6.88
CA VAL A 194 28.88 0.78 7.84
C VAL A 194 28.97 -0.04 9.13
N GLU A 195 28.55 0.56 10.24
CA GLU A 195 28.35 -0.16 11.48
C GLU A 195 27.04 -0.96 11.45
N LEU A 196 27.10 -2.20 11.91
CA LEU A 196 25.95 -3.09 11.97
C LEU A 196 25.25 -3.01 13.31
N ASP A 197 23.91 -3.10 13.26
CA ASP A 197 23.08 -3.38 14.44
C ASP A 197 23.15 -4.87 14.80
N SER A 198 22.94 -5.19 16.08
CA SER A 198 22.95 -6.58 16.60
C SER A 198 21.92 -7.50 15.95
N ASP A 199 20.85 -6.92 15.39
CA ASP A 199 19.77 -7.66 14.73
C ASP A 199 20.08 -8.00 13.27
N SER A 200 21.29 -7.65 12.77
CA SER A 200 21.76 -8.02 11.45
C SER A 200 21.97 -9.53 11.31
N GLU A 201 21.44 -10.10 10.21
CA GLU A 201 21.63 -11.51 9.89
C GLU A 201 23.01 -11.82 9.29
N TYR A 202 23.71 -10.78 8.80
CA TYR A 202 25.08 -10.88 8.34
C TYR A 202 26.01 -10.15 9.32
N GLY A 203 27.20 -10.70 9.53
CA GLY A 203 28.21 -10.17 10.45
C GLY A 203 27.99 -10.53 11.92
N TYR A 204 26.78 -10.85 12.32
CA TYR A 204 26.40 -11.41 13.60
C TYR A 204 25.96 -12.88 13.44
N ASN A 205 25.74 -13.57 14.55
CA ASN A 205 25.21 -14.95 14.59
C ASN A 205 25.94 -15.97 13.70
N ASN A 206 27.28 -15.87 13.64
CA ASN A 206 28.14 -16.78 12.86
C ASN A 206 27.82 -16.81 11.35
N THR A 207 27.30 -15.70 10.80
CA THR A 207 27.07 -15.59 9.36
C THR A 207 28.01 -14.52 8.77
N PRO A 208 29.35 -14.77 8.72
CA PRO A 208 30.27 -13.84 8.08
C PRO A 208 30.07 -13.84 6.56
N VAL A 209 30.31 -12.68 5.95
CA VAL A 209 30.47 -12.56 4.50
C VAL A 209 31.93 -12.29 4.22
N THR A 210 32.54 -13.07 3.33
CA THR A 210 33.95 -12.97 3.00
C THR A 210 34.11 -12.33 1.61
N PHE A 211 35.19 -11.57 1.45
CA PHE A 211 35.56 -11.01 0.16
C PHE A 211 35.66 -12.13 -0.90
N GLY A 212 35.04 -11.89 -2.06
CA GLY A 212 34.97 -12.91 -3.14
C GLY A 212 33.72 -13.80 -3.12
N SER A 213 32.90 -13.72 -2.05
CA SER A 213 31.59 -14.38 -1.99
C SER A 213 30.50 -13.44 -1.46
N PRO A 214 30.22 -12.35 -2.20
CA PRO A 214 29.26 -11.34 -1.76
C PRO A 214 27.86 -11.91 -1.63
N LYS A 215 27.03 -11.28 -0.77
CA LYS A 215 25.65 -11.68 -0.51
C LYS A 215 24.71 -10.50 -0.75
N LEU A 216 23.57 -10.78 -1.36
CA LEU A 216 22.50 -9.81 -1.49
C LEU A 216 21.73 -9.73 -0.17
N ALA A 217 21.47 -8.51 0.29
CA ALA A 217 20.71 -8.24 1.51
C ALA A 217 19.73 -7.08 1.26
N THR A 218 18.68 -7.02 2.06
CA THR A 218 17.95 -5.79 2.32
C THR A 218 18.55 -5.11 3.55
N TYR A 219 18.39 -3.79 3.67
CA TYR A 219 18.91 -3.05 4.81
C TYR A 219 17.91 -2.04 5.35
N GLU A 220 18.01 -1.82 6.66
CA GLU A 220 17.35 -0.72 7.37
C GLU A 220 18.41 0.10 8.10
N VAL A 221 18.17 1.41 8.29
CA VAL A 221 19.06 2.27 9.05
C VAL A 221 18.33 2.85 10.24
N SER A 222 18.87 2.61 11.44
CA SER A 222 18.36 3.19 12.69
C SER A 222 19.51 3.71 13.51
N LYS A 223 19.43 4.97 13.94
CA LYS A 223 20.48 5.62 14.78
C LYS A 223 21.90 5.50 14.20
N GLY A 224 22.00 5.50 12.86
CA GLY A 224 23.27 5.41 12.15
C GLY A 224 23.84 3.99 11.99
N LYS A 225 23.17 2.97 12.52
CA LYS A 225 23.52 1.55 12.35
C LYS A 225 22.64 0.88 11.32
N TYR A 226 23.20 -0.10 10.62
CA TYR A 226 22.55 -0.85 9.56
C TYR A 226 22.12 -2.23 10.05
N THR A 227 20.86 -2.57 9.84
CA THR A 227 20.36 -3.94 10.04
C THR A 227 20.25 -4.61 8.68
N LEU A 228 21.00 -5.67 8.45
CA LEU A 228 21.02 -6.43 7.20
C LEU A 228 20.15 -7.68 7.34
N LYS A 229 19.24 -7.90 6.39
CA LYS A 229 18.39 -9.09 6.31
C LYS A 229 18.66 -9.88 5.05
N LYS A 230 18.66 -11.21 5.15
CA LYS A 230 18.81 -12.10 4.00
C LYS A 230 17.64 -11.92 3.05
N VAL A 231 17.94 -11.83 1.77
CA VAL A 231 16.89 -11.88 0.75
C VAL A 231 16.37 -13.31 0.65
N SER A 232 15.12 -13.52 1.08
CA SER A 232 14.44 -14.80 0.90
C SER A 232 13.81 -14.83 -0.50
N GLY A 233 14.35 -15.64 -1.39
CA GLY A 233 13.81 -15.84 -2.74
C GLY A 233 14.74 -16.70 -3.56
N THR A 234 14.19 -17.70 -4.23
CA THR A 234 14.90 -18.43 -5.29
C THR A 234 14.92 -17.52 -6.51
N ALA A 235 16.11 -17.08 -6.92
CA ALA A 235 16.27 -16.47 -8.24
C ALA A 235 15.77 -17.47 -9.29
N ARG A 236 14.79 -17.07 -10.08
CA ARG A 236 14.37 -17.76 -11.29
C ARG A 236 15.05 -17.16 -12.49
#